data_bca62b492015ffcd4eb742f9633cd997
#
_entry.id   bca62b492015ffcd4eb742f9633cd997
#
_cell.length_a   1.000
_cell.length_b   1.000
_cell.length_c   1.000
_cell.angle_alpha   90.00
_cell.angle_beta   90.00
_cell.angle_gamma   90.00
#
_symmetry.space_group_name_H-M   'P 1'
#
loop_
_entity.id
_entity.type
_entity.pdbx_description
1 polymer ?
#
loop_
_entity_poly.entity_id
_entity_poly.type
_entity_poly.pdbx_seq_one_letter_code
_entity_poly.pdbx_strand_id
1 'polypeptide(L)'
;MRKRYGFSLVELLIAMALGLMLTLGVLQVFLASKESFALQQRSAAMQENARFLLGRLAQDVRQAGQFGCLDLRRLPASSRATLPVQLAAPISYQQGVLRLISALPVSAATPQAEAEVTAAEFAARWLLVSNCLDRVHVGEGDTPVTAQPGDVLIPLRLLEYRHKDQRIQVRSNGRGNFETLIEGVADFSLAFTLAADAQAAGVSGAYHGSVAAADAERIRSVRVALLLSERAKAKNQDELQTQRYVQATAMRNRLD
;
A
#
# COMPACT_ATOMS: atom_id res chain seq x y z
N MET A 1 -1.24 -36.94 76.62
CA MET A 1 -0.06 -36.98 75.74
C MET A 1 -0.50 -37.37 74.34
N ARG A 2 -0.47 -36.48 73.37
CA ARG A 2 -0.78 -36.79 71.95
C ARG A 2 0.45 -37.48 71.34
N LYS A 3 0.31 -38.71 70.87
CA LYS A 3 1.34 -39.44 70.13
C LYS A 3 1.60 -38.70 68.82
N ARG A 4 2.81 -38.18 68.63
CA ARG A 4 3.28 -37.64 67.35
C ARG A 4 3.71 -38.85 66.49
N TYR A 5 2.92 -39.10 65.43
CA TYR A 5 3.31 -40.05 64.41
C TYR A 5 4.31 -39.36 63.48
N GLY A 6 5.49 -39.95 63.28
CA GLY A 6 6.46 -39.48 62.30
C GLY A 6 6.05 -39.92 60.89
N PHE A 7 6.41 -39.09 59.88
CA PHE A 7 6.22 -39.45 58.48
C PHE A 7 7.07 -40.65 58.07
N SER A 8 6.46 -41.61 57.34
CA SER A 8 7.19 -42.72 56.74
C SER A 8 8.02 -42.24 55.55
N LEU A 9 9.20 -42.80 55.34
CA LEU A 9 10.08 -42.52 54.19
C LEU A 9 9.38 -42.82 52.86
N VAL A 10 8.52 -43.84 52.85
CA VAL A 10 7.71 -44.24 51.70
C VAL A 10 6.65 -43.15 51.37
N GLU A 11 6.03 -42.58 52.38
CA GLU A 11 5.03 -41.52 52.24
C GLU A 11 5.67 -40.23 51.64
N LEU A 12 6.89 -39.92 52.04
CA LEU A 12 7.69 -38.81 51.45
C LEU A 12 8.01 -39.07 49.99
N LEU A 13 8.44 -40.30 49.65
CA LEU A 13 8.75 -40.67 48.28
C LEU A 13 7.51 -40.60 47.35
N ILE A 14 6.36 -41.07 47.82
CA ILE A 14 5.10 -40.98 47.08
C ILE A 14 4.68 -39.52 46.89
N ALA A 15 4.80 -38.69 47.92
CA ALA A 15 4.48 -37.26 47.83
C ALA A 15 5.39 -36.53 46.84
N MET A 16 6.69 -36.83 46.83
CA MET A 16 7.64 -36.28 45.83
C MET A 16 7.32 -36.74 44.42
N ALA A 17 6.98 -38.03 44.21
CA ALA A 17 6.63 -38.54 42.89
C ALA A 17 5.37 -37.87 42.35
N LEU A 18 4.32 -37.73 43.17
CA LEU A 18 3.08 -37.07 42.81
C LEU A 18 3.32 -35.57 42.56
N GLY A 19 4.14 -34.92 43.38
CA GLY A 19 4.54 -33.51 43.19
C GLY A 19 5.27 -33.29 41.88
N LEU A 20 6.18 -34.22 41.50
CA LEU A 20 6.88 -34.17 40.21
C LEU A 20 5.92 -34.35 39.04
N MET A 21 4.98 -35.29 39.11
CA MET A 21 3.98 -35.49 38.04
C MET A 21 3.08 -34.26 37.87
N LEU A 22 2.66 -33.62 38.96
CA LEU A 22 1.89 -32.38 38.90
C LEU A 22 2.68 -31.25 38.27
N THR A 23 3.93 -31.07 38.68
CA THR A 23 4.79 -29.99 38.09
C THR A 23 5.05 -30.23 36.61
N LEU A 24 5.27 -31.48 36.19
CA LEU A 24 5.41 -31.82 34.76
C LEU A 24 4.13 -31.49 33.96
N GLY A 25 2.95 -31.83 34.51
CA GLY A 25 1.65 -31.51 33.90
C GLY A 25 1.45 -29.98 33.74
N VAL A 26 1.72 -29.22 34.79
CA VAL A 26 1.63 -27.74 34.73
C VAL A 26 2.61 -27.17 33.73
N LEU A 27 3.86 -27.69 33.67
CA LEU A 27 4.85 -27.24 32.71
C LEU A 27 4.42 -27.48 31.26
N GLN A 28 3.82 -28.65 30.96
CA GLN A 28 3.31 -28.94 29.62
C GLN A 28 2.19 -27.98 29.20
N VAL A 29 1.23 -27.70 30.11
CA VAL A 29 0.16 -26.73 29.86
C VAL A 29 0.73 -25.33 29.63
N PHE A 30 1.73 -24.93 30.42
CA PHE A 30 2.39 -23.64 30.26
C PHE A 30 3.11 -23.51 28.90
N LEU A 31 3.85 -24.54 28.48
CA LEU A 31 4.53 -24.54 27.17
C LEU A 31 3.54 -24.51 26.01
N ALA A 32 2.48 -25.30 26.06
CA ALA A 32 1.40 -25.29 25.04
C ALA A 32 0.69 -23.94 24.97
N SER A 33 0.43 -23.33 26.12
CA SER A 33 -0.18 -22.00 26.22
C SER A 33 0.72 -20.92 25.61
N LYS A 34 2.04 -20.97 25.90
CA LYS A 34 3.03 -20.05 25.35
C LYS A 34 3.15 -20.18 23.84
N GLU A 35 3.12 -21.39 23.31
CA GLU A 35 3.14 -21.63 21.85
C GLU A 35 1.88 -21.09 21.17
N SER A 36 0.70 -21.40 21.73
CA SER A 36 -0.58 -20.85 21.25
C SER A 36 -0.58 -19.32 21.25
N PHE A 37 -0.09 -18.68 22.30
CA PHE A 37 0.03 -17.23 22.37
C PHE A 37 0.96 -16.67 21.29
N ALA A 38 2.11 -17.30 21.07
CA ALA A 38 3.05 -16.90 20.03
C ALA A 38 2.43 -17.00 18.61
N LEU A 39 1.66 -18.07 18.33
CA LEU A 39 0.93 -18.22 17.07
C LEU A 39 -0.13 -17.14 16.87
N GLN A 40 -0.89 -16.82 17.92
CA GLN A 40 -1.92 -15.77 17.87
C GLN A 40 -1.28 -14.41 17.64
N GLN A 41 -0.18 -14.08 18.30
CA GLN A 41 0.55 -12.83 18.13
C GLN A 41 1.07 -12.67 16.70
N ARG A 42 1.61 -13.73 16.11
CA ARG A 42 2.06 -13.73 14.70
C ARG A 42 0.90 -13.50 13.73
N SER A 43 -0.20 -14.23 13.93
CA SER A 43 -1.39 -14.04 13.09
C SER A 43 -1.93 -12.61 13.17
N ALA A 44 -1.96 -12.03 14.36
CA ALA A 44 -2.36 -10.64 14.57
C ALA A 44 -1.42 -9.65 13.84
N ALA A 45 -0.11 -9.86 13.90
CA ALA A 45 0.87 -9.02 13.21
C ALA A 45 0.71 -9.11 11.68
N MET A 46 0.48 -10.30 11.12
CA MET A 46 0.21 -10.46 9.69
C MET A 46 -1.08 -9.74 9.27
N GLN A 47 -2.15 -9.84 10.07
CA GLN A 47 -3.41 -9.15 9.78
C GLN A 47 -3.24 -7.63 9.81
N GLU A 48 -2.48 -7.09 10.77
CA GLU A 48 -2.22 -5.66 10.86
C GLU A 48 -1.38 -5.17 9.68
N ASN A 49 -0.32 -5.88 9.30
CA ASN A 49 0.49 -5.57 8.13
C ASN A 49 -0.33 -5.59 6.83
N ALA A 50 -1.20 -6.60 6.67
CA ALA A 50 -2.08 -6.68 5.52
C ALA A 50 -3.07 -5.53 5.47
N ARG A 51 -3.73 -5.22 6.60
CA ARG A 51 -4.67 -4.11 6.73
C ARG A 51 -4.02 -2.77 6.43
N PHE A 52 -2.83 -2.53 6.98
CA PHE A 52 -2.06 -1.32 6.72
C PHE A 52 -1.72 -1.16 5.25
N LEU A 53 -1.10 -2.18 4.63
CA LEU A 53 -0.70 -2.10 3.23
C LEU A 53 -1.89 -1.96 2.29
N LEU A 54 -2.91 -2.82 2.45
CA LEU A 54 -4.08 -2.80 1.58
C LEU A 54 -4.88 -1.51 1.73
N GLY A 55 -5.02 -1.00 2.96
CA GLY A 55 -5.67 0.28 3.22
C GLY A 55 -4.95 1.44 2.55
N ARG A 56 -3.61 1.49 2.64
CA ARG A 56 -2.79 2.50 1.99
C ARG A 56 -2.89 2.41 0.46
N LEU A 57 -2.68 1.23 -0.11
CA LEU A 57 -2.80 1.03 -1.56
C LEU A 57 -4.21 1.40 -2.07
N ALA A 58 -5.25 1.02 -1.33
CA ALA A 58 -6.62 1.37 -1.70
C ALA A 58 -6.86 2.89 -1.69
N GLN A 59 -6.28 3.60 -0.75
CA GLN A 59 -6.34 5.06 -0.71
C GLN A 59 -5.60 5.67 -1.90
N ASP A 60 -4.38 5.25 -2.17
CA ASP A 60 -3.57 5.78 -3.26
C ASP A 60 -4.17 5.46 -4.64
N VAL A 61 -4.74 4.26 -4.82
CA VAL A 61 -5.47 3.88 -6.05
C VAL A 61 -6.72 4.74 -6.24
N ARG A 62 -7.50 4.98 -5.18
CA ARG A 62 -8.69 5.86 -5.27
C ARG A 62 -8.35 7.29 -5.65
N GLN A 63 -7.22 7.79 -5.17
CA GLN A 63 -6.74 9.15 -5.46
C GLN A 63 -6.01 9.26 -6.80
N ALA A 64 -5.60 8.15 -7.41
CA ALA A 64 -4.90 8.16 -8.67
C ALA A 64 -5.72 8.85 -9.75
N GLY A 65 -5.09 9.80 -10.47
CA GLY A 65 -5.75 10.61 -11.49
C GLY A 65 -6.65 11.73 -10.96
N GLN A 66 -6.70 11.94 -9.64
CA GLN A 66 -7.32 13.16 -9.10
C GLN A 66 -6.34 14.31 -9.23
N PHE A 67 -6.69 15.27 -10.07
CA PHE A 67 -5.88 16.46 -10.36
C PHE A 67 -6.64 17.74 -9.98
N GLY A 68 -7.16 17.76 -8.75
CA GLY A 68 -7.90 18.90 -8.22
C GLY A 68 -9.17 19.19 -9.03
N CYS A 69 -9.27 20.42 -9.55
CA CYS A 69 -10.39 20.86 -10.39
C CYS A 69 -10.28 20.42 -11.87
N LEU A 70 -9.15 19.81 -12.29
CA LEU A 70 -8.91 19.46 -13.68
C LEU A 70 -9.37 18.03 -13.99
N ASP A 71 -10.20 17.90 -15.03
CA ASP A 71 -10.35 16.66 -15.78
C ASP A 71 -9.52 16.75 -17.08
N LEU A 72 -8.39 16.05 -17.11
CA LEU A 72 -7.47 16.11 -18.26
C LEU A 72 -8.14 15.65 -19.57
N ARG A 73 -9.22 14.84 -19.49
CA ARG A 73 -9.96 14.36 -20.66
C ARG A 73 -10.80 15.47 -21.31
N ARG A 74 -11.22 16.45 -20.51
CA ARG A 74 -12.04 17.58 -20.96
C ARG A 74 -11.21 18.77 -21.46
N LEU A 75 -9.90 18.75 -21.24
CA LEU A 75 -9.01 19.78 -21.75
C LEU A 75 -8.97 19.80 -23.28
N PRO A 76 -8.83 20.99 -23.89
CA PRO A 76 -8.54 21.12 -25.32
C PRO A 76 -7.35 20.26 -25.74
N ALA A 77 -7.37 19.74 -26.96
CA ALA A 77 -6.30 18.89 -27.47
C ALA A 77 -4.94 19.59 -27.45
N SER A 78 -4.91 20.90 -27.72
CA SER A 78 -3.69 21.73 -27.66
C SER A 78 -3.07 21.75 -26.25
N SER A 79 -3.90 21.99 -25.21
CA SER A 79 -3.44 22.01 -23.82
C SER A 79 -3.01 20.63 -23.36
N ARG A 80 -3.71 19.58 -23.80
CA ARG A 80 -3.41 18.18 -23.46
C ARG A 80 -2.08 17.72 -24.06
N ALA A 81 -1.75 18.18 -25.27
CA ALA A 81 -0.50 17.82 -25.96
C ALA A 81 0.77 18.33 -25.26
N THR A 82 0.65 19.35 -24.41
CA THR A 82 1.80 19.90 -23.63
C THR A 82 2.04 19.15 -22.31
N LEU A 83 1.12 18.25 -21.93
CA LEU A 83 1.23 17.52 -20.67
C LEU A 83 2.13 16.28 -20.81
N PRO A 84 2.88 15.91 -19.76
CA PRO A 84 3.58 14.64 -19.72
C PRO A 84 2.62 13.46 -19.95
N VAL A 85 3.01 12.55 -20.83
CA VAL A 85 2.20 11.38 -21.24
C VAL A 85 1.78 10.50 -20.03
N GLN A 86 2.60 10.52 -18.98
CA GLN A 86 2.33 9.77 -17.74
C GLN A 86 1.05 10.25 -17.03
N LEU A 87 0.65 11.51 -17.19
CA LEU A 87 -0.54 12.06 -16.54
C LEU A 87 -1.85 11.51 -17.16
N ALA A 88 -1.81 11.12 -18.42
CA ALA A 88 -2.95 10.45 -19.07
C ALA A 88 -3.22 9.05 -18.49
N ALA A 89 -2.15 8.35 -18.07
CA ALA A 89 -2.20 7.03 -17.46
C ALA A 89 -1.76 7.07 -15.98
N PRO A 90 -2.59 7.60 -15.05
CA PRO A 90 -2.21 7.82 -13.66
C PRO A 90 -1.97 6.53 -12.87
N ILE A 91 -2.38 5.38 -13.40
CA ILE A 91 -2.01 4.05 -12.92
C ILE A 91 -1.27 3.33 -14.03
N SER A 92 -0.08 2.84 -13.75
CA SER A 92 0.66 1.95 -14.65
C SER A 92 1.39 0.87 -13.88
N TYR A 93 1.54 -0.30 -14.50
CA TYR A 93 2.28 -1.42 -13.92
C TYR A 93 3.25 -1.98 -14.95
N GLN A 94 4.52 -1.73 -14.75
CA GLN A 94 5.56 -2.15 -15.66
C GLN A 94 6.80 -2.62 -14.89
N GLN A 95 7.41 -3.70 -15.34
CA GLN A 95 8.63 -4.25 -14.73
C GLN A 95 8.50 -4.51 -13.23
N GLY A 96 7.32 -4.97 -12.78
CA GLY A 96 7.07 -5.23 -11.36
C GLY A 96 6.89 -3.98 -10.48
N VAL A 97 6.79 -2.79 -11.08
CA VAL A 97 6.58 -1.53 -10.36
C VAL A 97 5.19 -0.97 -10.68
N LEU A 98 4.37 -0.83 -9.64
CA LEU A 98 3.10 -0.12 -9.70
C LEU A 98 3.37 1.37 -9.50
N ARG A 99 2.97 2.19 -10.47
CA ARG A 99 3.08 3.66 -10.41
C ARG A 99 1.70 4.27 -10.29
N LEU A 100 1.56 5.20 -9.34
CA LEU A 100 0.33 5.92 -9.06
C LEU A 100 0.64 7.42 -9.05
N ILE A 101 -0.14 8.21 -9.81
CA ILE A 101 -0.01 9.67 -9.85
C ILE A 101 -1.29 10.29 -9.28
N SER A 102 -1.15 11.15 -8.29
CA SER A 102 -2.25 11.85 -7.65
C SER A 102 -1.83 13.25 -7.20
N ALA A 103 -2.80 14.14 -7.02
CA ALA A 103 -2.53 15.43 -6.38
C ALA A 103 -2.13 15.23 -4.91
N LEU A 104 -1.22 16.07 -4.44
CA LEU A 104 -0.93 16.20 -3.02
C LEU A 104 -2.08 16.92 -2.32
N PRO A 105 -2.44 16.52 -1.09
CA PRO A 105 -3.45 17.21 -0.29
C PRO A 105 -2.87 18.50 0.30
N VAL A 106 -2.44 19.43 -0.55
CA VAL A 106 -1.96 20.75 -0.14
C VAL A 106 -3.08 21.74 -0.33
N SER A 107 -3.25 22.68 0.59
CA SER A 107 -4.16 23.82 0.38
C SER A 107 -3.74 24.53 -0.90
N ALA A 108 -4.63 24.55 -1.89
CA ALA A 108 -4.39 25.24 -3.13
C ALA A 108 -4.17 26.74 -2.81
N ALA A 109 -2.92 27.17 -2.80
CA ALA A 109 -2.61 28.57 -2.73
C ALA A 109 -2.96 29.17 -4.10
N THR A 110 -3.91 30.09 -4.12
CA THR A 110 -4.21 30.86 -5.32
C THR A 110 -3.28 32.07 -5.33
N PRO A 111 -2.38 32.20 -6.30
CA PRO A 111 -1.54 33.40 -6.42
C PRO A 111 -2.39 34.64 -6.53
N GLN A 112 -2.04 35.68 -5.77
CA GLN A 112 -2.71 36.99 -5.85
C GLN A 112 -2.02 37.93 -6.83
N ALA A 113 -0.78 37.59 -7.22
CA ALA A 113 0.03 38.29 -8.22
C ALA A 113 0.70 37.25 -9.13
N GLU A 114 1.18 37.65 -10.25
CA GLU A 114 2.02 36.84 -11.13
C GLU A 114 3.26 36.37 -10.36
N ALA A 115 3.51 35.08 -10.36
CA ALA A 115 4.62 34.45 -9.64
C ALA A 115 5.21 33.29 -10.43
N GLU A 116 6.51 33.10 -10.34
CA GLU A 116 7.16 31.88 -10.78
C GLU A 116 7.15 30.86 -9.63
N VAL A 117 6.69 29.64 -9.91
CA VAL A 117 6.56 28.57 -8.94
C VAL A 117 7.13 27.27 -9.50
N THR A 118 7.67 26.42 -8.65
CA THR A 118 8.27 25.15 -9.05
C THR A 118 7.58 23.96 -8.36
N ALA A 119 7.65 22.76 -8.97
CA ALA A 119 7.15 21.56 -8.34
C ALA A 119 7.96 21.19 -7.08
N ALA A 120 9.24 21.54 -7.04
CA ALA A 120 10.14 21.26 -5.92
C ALA A 120 9.71 21.96 -4.63
N GLU A 121 9.16 23.17 -4.70
CA GLU A 121 8.64 23.92 -3.53
C GLU A 121 7.53 23.16 -2.80
N PHE A 122 6.79 22.30 -3.50
CA PHE A 122 5.72 21.47 -2.96
C PHE A 122 6.17 20.03 -2.69
N ALA A 123 7.45 19.72 -2.78
CA ALA A 123 7.97 18.35 -2.76
C ALA A 123 7.23 17.41 -3.74
N ALA A 124 6.79 17.96 -4.89
CA ALA A 124 6.04 17.30 -5.93
C ALA A 124 6.95 16.83 -7.08
N ARG A 125 6.44 15.90 -7.90
CA ARG A 125 7.09 15.51 -9.16
C ARG A 125 6.76 16.50 -10.27
N TRP A 126 5.50 16.89 -10.37
CA TRP A 126 4.97 17.87 -11.31
C TRP A 126 4.12 18.89 -10.57
N LEU A 127 4.08 20.10 -11.09
CA LEU A 127 3.16 21.14 -10.67
C LEU A 127 2.29 21.52 -11.86
N LEU A 128 0.97 21.36 -11.74
CA LEU A 128 0.01 21.89 -12.68
C LEU A 128 -0.42 23.28 -12.20
N VAL A 129 -0.38 24.26 -13.08
CA VAL A 129 -0.89 25.62 -12.88
C VAL A 129 -2.05 25.81 -13.85
N SER A 130 -3.25 26.07 -13.36
CA SER A 130 -4.45 26.09 -14.19
C SER A 130 -5.50 27.08 -13.70
N ASN A 131 -6.26 27.62 -14.64
CA ASN A 131 -7.49 28.36 -14.36
C ASN A 131 -8.72 27.44 -14.14
N CYS A 132 -8.54 26.11 -14.10
CA CYS A 132 -9.60 25.10 -13.99
C CYS A 132 -10.61 25.06 -15.14
N LEU A 133 -10.36 25.74 -16.24
CA LEU A 133 -11.25 25.78 -17.41
C LEU A 133 -10.58 25.15 -18.64
N ASP A 134 -9.65 25.86 -19.23
CA ASP A 134 -9.06 25.52 -20.53
C ASP A 134 -7.52 25.68 -20.58
N ARG A 135 -6.94 26.40 -19.61
CA ARG A 135 -5.51 26.64 -19.54
C ARG A 135 -4.86 25.76 -18.47
N VAL A 136 -3.80 25.09 -18.85
CA VAL A 136 -2.94 24.35 -17.95
C VAL A 136 -1.49 24.47 -18.40
N HIS A 137 -0.62 24.76 -17.46
CA HIS A 137 0.84 24.70 -17.60
C HIS A 137 1.39 23.66 -16.65
N VAL A 138 2.50 23.02 -17.03
CA VAL A 138 3.13 21.99 -16.22
C VAL A 138 4.59 22.31 -16.00
N GLY A 139 5.02 22.28 -14.74
CA GLY A 139 6.42 22.29 -14.33
C GLY A 139 6.84 20.93 -13.78
N GLU A 140 8.07 20.53 -14.04
CA GLU A 140 8.66 19.32 -13.47
C GLU A 140 9.91 19.65 -12.68
N GLY A 141 9.96 19.19 -11.43
CA GLY A 141 11.12 19.42 -10.55
C GLY A 141 11.34 20.91 -10.27
N ASP A 142 12.52 21.41 -10.64
CA ASP A 142 12.93 22.80 -10.44
C ASP A 142 12.60 23.71 -11.64
N THR A 143 11.92 23.20 -12.66
CA THR A 143 11.52 24.01 -13.82
C THR A 143 10.43 24.98 -13.40
N PRO A 144 10.65 26.30 -13.48
CA PRO A 144 9.66 27.30 -13.08
C PRO A 144 8.49 27.35 -14.07
N VAL A 145 7.31 27.61 -13.51
CA VAL A 145 6.07 27.84 -14.25
C VAL A 145 5.46 29.15 -13.75
N THR A 146 5.07 30.01 -14.68
CA THR A 146 4.39 31.25 -14.34
C THR A 146 2.94 30.97 -13.95
N ALA A 147 2.58 31.36 -12.75
CA ALA A 147 1.20 31.32 -12.22
C ALA A 147 0.63 32.75 -12.26
N GLN A 148 -0.60 32.90 -12.76
CA GLN A 148 -1.30 34.19 -12.83
C GLN A 148 -2.30 34.31 -11.66
N PRO A 149 -2.74 35.51 -11.32
CA PRO A 149 -3.80 35.72 -10.34
C PRO A 149 -5.03 34.92 -10.69
N GLY A 150 -5.55 34.14 -9.72
CA GLY A 150 -6.70 33.26 -9.90
C GLY A 150 -6.39 31.86 -10.40
N ASP A 151 -5.15 31.54 -10.76
CA ASP A 151 -4.75 30.17 -11.07
C ASP A 151 -4.75 29.30 -9.81
N VAL A 152 -5.00 28.01 -9.99
CA VAL A 152 -4.90 26.98 -8.97
C VAL A 152 -3.63 26.19 -9.15
N LEU A 153 -2.85 26.09 -8.09
CA LEU A 153 -1.63 25.28 -8.05
C LEU A 153 -1.97 23.86 -7.62
N ILE A 154 -1.66 22.88 -8.47
CA ILE A 154 -1.99 21.46 -8.22
C ILE A 154 -0.69 20.66 -8.25
N PRO A 155 -0.02 20.51 -7.11
CA PRO A 155 1.18 19.67 -7.02
C PRO A 155 0.83 18.19 -7.11
N LEU A 156 1.53 17.46 -7.99
CA LEU A 156 1.34 16.06 -8.24
C LEU A 156 2.52 15.24 -7.73
N ARG A 157 2.21 14.15 -7.03
CA ARG A 157 3.18 13.16 -6.62
C ARG A 157 3.11 11.90 -7.49
N LEU A 158 4.26 11.27 -7.67
CA LEU A 158 4.40 9.93 -8.20
C LEU A 158 4.74 8.98 -7.06
N LEU A 159 3.92 7.97 -6.83
CA LEU A 159 4.22 6.87 -5.92
C LEU A 159 4.58 5.63 -6.73
N GLU A 160 5.64 4.96 -6.35
CA GLU A 160 6.11 3.73 -6.97
C GLU A 160 6.17 2.63 -5.91
N TYR A 161 5.41 1.55 -6.14
CA TYR A 161 5.38 0.37 -5.28
C TYR A 161 6.02 -0.81 -5.99
N ARG A 162 6.87 -1.56 -5.28
CA ARG A 162 7.45 -2.81 -5.79
C ARG A 162 7.48 -3.89 -4.72
N HIS A 163 7.41 -5.13 -5.16
CA HIS A 163 7.72 -6.31 -4.35
C HIS A 163 9.15 -6.75 -4.67
N LYS A 164 10.00 -6.75 -3.66
CA LYS A 164 11.38 -7.22 -3.77
C LYS A 164 11.86 -7.77 -2.44
N ASP A 165 12.59 -8.89 -2.46
CA ASP A 165 13.22 -9.52 -1.28
C ASP A 165 12.22 -9.76 -0.13
N GLN A 166 11.02 -10.28 -0.45
CA GLN A 166 9.92 -10.52 0.49
C GLN A 166 9.44 -9.25 1.21
N ARG A 167 9.58 -8.09 0.58
CA ARG A 167 9.18 -6.78 1.10
C ARG A 167 8.35 -6.02 0.09
N ILE A 168 7.36 -5.30 0.58
CA ILE A 168 6.76 -4.22 -0.22
C ILE A 168 7.49 -2.94 0.11
N GLN A 169 7.96 -2.30 -0.93
CA GLN A 169 8.73 -1.06 -0.85
C GLN A 169 8.02 0.05 -1.63
N VAL A 170 8.17 1.27 -1.17
CA VAL A 170 7.63 2.48 -1.81
C VAL A 170 8.73 3.48 -2.07
N ARG A 171 8.57 4.25 -3.15
CA ARG A 171 9.39 5.42 -3.46
C ARG A 171 8.49 6.55 -3.94
N SER A 172 8.83 7.78 -3.56
CA SER A 172 8.09 8.97 -3.99
C SER A 172 8.87 9.74 -5.06
N ASN A 173 8.14 10.26 -6.04
CA ASN A 173 8.62 11.17 -7.09
C ASN A 173 9.80 10.64 -7.94
N GLY A 174 10.04 9.33 -7.93
CA GLY A 174 11.17 8.71 -8.65
C GLY A 174 12.55 9.08 -8.09
N ARG A 175 12.62 9.73 -6.93
CA ARG A 175 13.86 10.21 -6.30
C ARG A 175 14.18 9.38 -5.05
N GLY A 176 15.47 9.24 -4.74
CA GLY A 176 15.93 8.51 -3.56
C GLY A 176 15.79 6.99 -3.68
N ASN A 177 15.95 6.33 -2.54
CA ASN A 177 15.86 4.89 -2.43
C ASN A 177 14.43 4.44 -2.17
N PHE A 178 14.15 3.17 -2.46
CA PHE A 178 12.89 2.54 -2.04
C PHE A 178 12.92 2.27 -0.54
N GLU A 179 11.89 2.68 0.16
CA GLU A 179 11.69 2.45 1.59
C GLU A 179 10.79 1.24 1.82
N THR A 180 11.11 0.41 2.81
CA THR A 180 10.30 -0.76 3.15
C THR A 180 9.06 -0.34 3.92
N LEU A 181 7.89 -0.76 3.45
CA LEU A 181 6.61 -0.57 4.13
C LEU A 181 6.26 -1.74 5.03
N ILE A 182 6.34 -2.96 4.51
CA ILE A 182 6.11 -4.21 5.25
C ILE A 182 7.09 -5.28 4.80
N GLU A 183 7.35 -6.23 5.68
CA GLU A 183 8.15 -7.42 5.45
C GLU A 183 7.30 -8.70 5.51
N GLY A 184 7.88 -9.84 5.19
CA GLY A 184 7.20 -11.13 5.25
C GLY A 184 6.22 -11.36 4.10
N VAL A 185 6.44 -10.73 2.95
CA VAL A 185 5.59 -10.86 1.76
C VAL A 185 6.11 -11.99 0.88
N ALA A 186 5.43 -13.12 0.91
CA ALA A 186 5.78 -14.27 0.07
C ALA A 186 5.35 -14.07 -1.39
N ASP A 187 4.20 -13.44 -1.62
CA ASP A 187 3.71 -13.11 -2.96
C ASP A 187 2.91 -11.81 -2.95
N PHE A 188 3.04 -11.06 -4.03
CA PHE A 188 2.29 -9.83 -4.27
C PHE A 188 1.91 -9.78 -5.75
N SER A 189 0.64 -9.96 -6.04
CA SER A 189 0.13 -9.95 -7.40
C SER A 189 -0.95 -8.89 -7.59
N LEU A 190 -0.91 -8.28 -8.77
CA LEU A 190 -1.84 -7.23 -9.19
C LEU A 190 -2.65 -7.71 -10.38
N ALA A 191 -3.91 -7.33 -10.40
CA ALA A 191 -4.77 -7.52 -11.57
C ALA A 191 -5.64 -6.28 -11.78
N PHE A 192 -5.91 -5.94 -13.03
CA PHE A 192 -6.52 -4.69 -13.44
C PHE A 192 -7.81 -4.94 -14.21
N THR A 193 -8.83 -4.13 -13.96
CA THR A 193 -9.97 -4.07 -14.88
C THR A 193 -9.81 -2.88 -15.82
N LEU A 194 -10.21 -3.08 -17.07
CA LEU A 194 -10.07 -2.07 -18.12
C LEU A 194 -11.45 -1.61 -18.58
N ALA A 195 -11.57 -0.35 -18.95
CA ALA A 195 -12.70 0.14 -19.73
C ALA A 195 -12.60 -0.31 -21.19
N ALA A 196 -13.69 -0.20 -21.94
CA ALA A 196 -13.71 -0.50 -23.37
C ALA A 196 -12.72 0.41 -24.14
N ASP A 197 -12.69 1.69 -23.79
CA ASP A 197 -11.76 2.69 -24.29
C ASP A 197 -11.35 3.68 -23.19
N ALA A 198 -10.49 4.64 -23.49
CA ALA A 198 -9.98 5.60 -22.51
C ALA A 198 -11.07 6.55 -21.97
N GLN A 199 -12.13 6.82 -22.75
CA GLN A 199 -13.25 7.73 -22.43
C GLN A 199 -14.42 7.00 -21.79
N ALA A 200 -14.55 5.68 -21.97
CA ALA A 200 -15.68 4.92 -21.44
C ALA A 200 -15.71 4.94 -19.91
N ALA A 201 -16.88 5.26 -19.36
CA ALA A 201 -17.21 4.95 -18.00
C ALA A 201 -17.54 3.46 -17.86
N GLY A 202 -17.19 2.80 -16.86
CA GLY A 202 -17.47 1.38 -16.67
C GLY A 202 -16.28 0.48 -16.94
N VAL A 203 -16.43 -0.76 -16.54
CA VAL A 203 -15.35 -1.74 -16.51
C VAL A 203 -15.74 -3.00 -17.25
N SER A 204 -14.79 -3.62 -17.95
CA SER A 204 -14.92 -5.02 -18.36
C SER A 204 -14.94 -5.89 -17.10
N GLY A 205 -15.78 -6.93 -17.07
CA GLY A 205 -15.83 -7.85 -15.93
C GLY A 205 -14.58 -8.72 -15.75
N ALA A 206 -13.60 -8.63 -16.66
CA ALA A 206 -12.38 -9.43 -16.63
C ALA A 206 -11.23 -8.72 -15.93
N TYR A 207 -10.44 -9.49 -15.16
CA TYR A 207 -9.20 -9.03 -14.54
C TYR A 207 -8.00 -9.47 -15.39
N HIS A 208 -7.09 -8.53 -15.67
CA HIS A 208 -5.86 -8.74 -16.43
C HIS A 208 -4.65 -8.62 -15.50
N GLY A 209 -3.79 -9.63 -15.47
CA GLY A 209 -2.55 -9.60 -14.64
C GLY A 209 -1.45 -8.72 -15.22
N SER A 210 -1.54 -8.36 -16.49
CA SER A 210 -0.64 -7.43 -17.18
C SER A 210 -1.43 -6.46 -18.03
N VAL A 211 -0.95 -5.24 -18.17
CA VAL A 211 -1.56 -4.20 -18.99
C VAL A 211 -0.47 -3.58 -19.86
N ALA A 212 -0.68 -3.55 -21.18
CA ALA A 212 0.24 -2.87 -22.08
C ALA A 212 0.30 -1.35 -21.75
N ALA A 213 1.42 -0.73 -22.02
CA ALA A 213 1.58 0.71 -21.75
C ALA A 213 0.50 1.55 -22.46
N ALA A 214 0.13 1.17 -23.68
CA ALA A 214 -0.92 1.84 -24.47
C ALA A 214 -2.32 1.71 -23.85
N ASP A 215 -2.59 0.65 -23.08
CA ASP A 215 -3.88 0.40 -22.44
C ASP A 215 -3.96 0.95 -20.99
N ALA A 216 -2.88 1.53 -20.49
CA ALA A 216 -2.82 2.02 -19.10
C ALA A 216 -3.88 3.11 -18.79
N GLU A 217 -4.26 3.91 -19.78
CA GLU A 217 -5.34 4.90 -19.66
C GLU A 217 -6.71 4.27 -19.42
N ARG A 218 -6.88 3.01 -19.78
CA ARG A 218 -8.14 2.26 -19.66
C ARG A 218 -8.32 1.61 -18.30
N ILE A 219 -7.29 1.60 -17.44
CA ILE A 219 -7.38 1.04 -16.09
C ILE A 219 -8.45 1.77 -15.29
N ARG A 220 -9.36 1.00 -14.64
CA ARG A 220 -10.44 1.52 -13.80
C ARG A 220 -10.38 0.99 -12.36
N SER A 221 -9.89 -0.21 -12.17
CA SER A 221 -9.68 -0.75 -10.83
C SER A 221 -8.41 -1.60 -10.76
N VAL A 222 -7.90 -1.73 -9.56
CA VAL A 222 -6.76 -2.57 -9.21
C VAL A 222 -7.20 -3.57 -8.15
N ARG A 223 -7.00 -4.85 -8.42
CA ARG A 223 -7.13 -5.93 -7.45
C ARG A 223 -5.74 -6.32 -6.98
N VAL A 224 -5.53 -6.23 -5.69
CA VAL A 224 -4.30 -6.62 -5.01
C VAL A 224 -4.53 -7.97 -4.34
N ALA A 225 -3.67 -8.95 -4.59
CA ALA A 225 -3.60 -10.17 -3.80
C ALA A 225 -2.22 -10.22 -3.11
N LEU A 226 -2.25 -10.39 -1.81
CA LEU A 226 -1.10 -10.37 -0.92
C LEU A 226 -1.02 -11.69 -0.18
N LEU A 227 0.10 -12.40 -0.26
CA LEU A 227 0.40 -13.58 0.54
C LEU A 227 1.48 -13.20 1.55
N LEU A 228 1.12 -13.17 2.81
CA LEU A 228 2.07 -12.99 3.90
C LEU A 228 2.54 -14.34 4.42
N SER A 229 3.82 -14.43 4.74
CA SER A 229 4.42 -15.60 5.39
C SER A 229 5.29 -15.15 6.54
N GLU A 230 5.09 -15.75 7.70
CA GLU A 230 5.99 -15.56 8.81
C GLU A 230 6.88 -16.78 8.96
N ARG A 231 8.20 -16.56 8.92
CA ARG A 231 9.16 -17.59 9.33
C ARG A 231 9.06 -17.75 10.83
N ALA A 232 8.42 -18.82 11.26
CA ALA A 232 8.65 -19.29 12.61
C ALA A 232 10.16 -19.53 12.72
N LYS A 233 10.84 -18.89 13.68
CA LYS A 233 12.16 -19.33 14.18
C LYS A 233 11.96 -20.66 14.95
N ALA A 234 11.24 -21.59 14.36
CA ALA A 234 11.06 -22.91 14.90
C ALA A 234 12.16 -23.82 14.33
N LYS A 235 12.66 -24.68 15.16
CA LYS A 235 13.71 -25.69 14.87
C LYS A 235 13.38 -26.62 13.70
N ASN A 236 12.14 -26.60 13.21
CA ASN A 236 11.66 -27.36 12.06
C ASN A 236 11.12 -26.40 11.01
N GLN A 237 11.75 -26.41 9.84
CA GLN A 237 11.47 -25.51 8.68
C GLN A 237 10.10 -25.73 8.03
N ASP A 238 9.20 -26.58 8.53
CA ASP A 238 7.99 -27.04 7.84
C ASP A 238 6.69 -26.32 8.23
N GLU A 239 6.72 -25.37 9.18
CA GLU A 239 5.52 -24.63 9.57
C GLU A 239 5.63 -23.13 9.22
N LEU A 240 5.67 -22.82 7.93
CA LEU A 240 5.43 -21.48 7.45
C LEU A 240 3.93 -21.17 7.57
N GLN A 241 3.58 -20.33 8.52
CA GLN A 241 2.21 -19.80 8.58
C GLN A 241 2.02 -18.80 7.44
N THR A 242 1.11 -19.08 6.52
CA THR A 242 0.81 -18.21 5.40
C THR A 242 -0.64 -17.74 5.48
N GLN A 243 -0.87 -16.46 5.16
CA GLN A 243 -2.23 -15.90 5.07
C GLN A 243 -2.36 -15.08 3.79
N ARG A 244 -3.46 -15.30 3.06
CA ARG A 244 -3.76 -14.60 1.82
C ARG A 244 -4.86 -13.57 2.03
N TYR A 245 -4.60 -12.36 1.53
CA TYR A 245 -5.53 -11.24 1.55
C TYR A 245 -5.76 -10.75 0.14
N VAL A 246 -7.01 -10.41 -0.19
CA VAL A 246 -7.38 -9.89 -1.51
C VAL A 246 -8.26 -8.67 -1.34
N GLN A 247 -7.95 -7.59 -2.05
CA GLN A 247 -8.75 -6.38 -2.09
C GLN A 247 -8.81 -5.82 -3.50
N ALA A 248 -10.00 -5.44 -3.95
CA ALA A 248 -10.19 -4.69 -5.17
C ALA A 248 -10.54 -3.24 -4.85
N THR A 249 -9.98 -2.31 -5.60
CA THR A 249 -10.19 -0.88 -5.41
C THR A 249 -10.35 -0.20 -6.75
N ALA A 250 -11.42 0.56 -6.93
CA ALA A 250 -11.66 1.36 -8.12
C ALA A 250 -11.10 2.78 -7.98
N MET A 251 -10.71 3.38 -9.10
CA MET A 251 -10.37 4.80 -9.20
C MET A 251 -11.64 5.64 -9.07
N ARG A 252 -11.59 6.64 -8.19
CA ARG A 252 -12.79 7.46 -7.93
C ARG A 252 -13.20 8.34 -9.13
N ASN A 253 -12.23 8.95 -9.79
CA ASN A 253 -12.48 9.96 -10.84
C ASN A 253 -12.61 9.40 -12.27
N ARG A 254 -12.73 8.09 -12.43
CA ARG A 254 -12.85 7.45 -13.76
C ARG A 254 -14.03 6.49 -13.88
N LEU A 255 -14.95 6.55 -12.95
CA LEU A 255 -16.17 5.75 -12.95
C LEU A 255 -17.40 6.56 -13.37
N ASP A 256 -17.30 7.89 -13.42
CA ASP A 256 -18.36 8.83 -13.78
C ASP A 256 -18.32 9.20 -15.26
#